data_2d557e5c6a4b2b4f9627015454c1a137
#
_entry.id   2d557e5c6a4b2b4f9627015454c1a137
#
_cell.length_a   1.000
_cell.length_b   1.000
_cell.length_c   1.000
_cell.angle_alpha   90.00
_cell.angle_beta   90.00
_cell.angle_gamma   90.00
#
_symmetry.space_group_name_H-M   'P 1'
#
loop_
_entity.id
_entity.type
_entity.pdbx_description
1 polymer ?
#
loop_
_entity_poly.entity_id
_entity_poly.type
_entity_poly.pdbx_seq_one_letter_code
_entity_poly.pdbx_strand_id
1 'polypeptide(L)'
;MIYVMRAIGVPVAYDFYTFNAETRKGHVWNVVRDVTGVCLPFTFPSRKPERGSFYIDSRRPSVVYRRCFGRQWDMDGDFMRNRSVPAAFKDVFARKVSDNYFDSNLELPVEGMDRNYVYVGLFSAYGWRGIDFTKVESGKALFRNLASRQVYILLAFANGQYRPIGNPFYFDGKDIHPYVADTSKCYSAELYRKYPLSERIRNYMGGIKDGHFEAACDKDFKNAELLCTVKDTPGINYNHVILEKPVRGRYARFCSSAEGYAEVAEMHFYKGEEEIVPIDSWGDAPATVGTFAHQVYDNEPLSYFISSKPGASVTVDFGKVVTIDNFMYMPRNDDNFVRIGDCYELFYWGEGCWNSLGKKMAEKPFLPYDGIPSGALLYLHDSTRGEEELIFHMEDGKQVFVSDCKD
;
A
#
# COMPACT_ATOMS: atom_id res chain seq x y z
N MET A 1 -14.16 -22.48 12.19
CA MET A 1 -14.76 -23.01 10.95
C MET A 1 -13.98 -24.22 10.42
N ILE A 2 -12.69 -24.17 10.09
CA ILE A 2 -11.90 -25.30 9.52
C ILE A 2 -12.03 -26.58 10.34
N TYR A 3 -11.87 -26.53 11.66
CA TYR A 3 -12.00 -27.72 12.52
C TYR A 3 -13.40 -28.35 12.47
N VAL A 4 -14.44 -27.53 12.44
CA VAL A 4 -15.84 -28.01 12.33
C VAL A 4 -16.06 -28.71 10.98
N MET A 5 -15.62 -28.09 9.87
CA MET A 5 -15.73 -28.67 8.54
C MET A 5 -14.98 -30.01 8.45
N ARG A 6 -13.76 -30.08 8.98
CA ARG A 6 -12.99 -31.33 9.03
C ARG A 6 -13.64 -32.40 9.90
N ALA A 7 -14.25 -32.03 11.02
CA ALA A 7 -14.95 -32.95 11.91
C ALA A 7 -16.14 -33.65 11.22
N ILE A 8 -16.74 -32.98 10.24
CA ILE A 8 -17.85 -33.57 9.43
C ILE A 8 -17.35 -34.16 8.09
N GLY A 9 -16.04 -34.35 7.92
CA GLY A 9 -15.45 -35.03 6.76
C GLY A 9 -15.13 -34.12 5.56
N VAL A 10 -15.31 -32.82 5.66
CA VAL A 10 -14.97 -31.89 4.55
C VAL A 10 -13.45 -31.61 4.52
N PRO A 11 -12.76 -31.89 3.41
CA PRO A 11 -11.30 -31.75 3.33
C PRO A 11 -10.88 -30.28 3.10
N VAL A 12 -10.79 -29.53 4.18
CA VAL A 12 -10.39 -28.12 4.18
C VAL A 12 -9.02 -27.91 4.81
N ALA A 13 -8.32 -26.89 4.32
CA ALA A 13 -7.07 -26.37 4.84
C ALA A 13 -7.06 -24.83 4.74
N TYR A 14 -5.95 -24.19 5.05
CA TYR A 14 -5.72 -22.81 4.65
C TYR A 14 -4.39 -22.67 3.95
N ASP A 15 -4.41 -21.80 2.95
CA ASP A 15 -3.24 -21.37 2.20
C ASP A 15 -2.80 -20.00 2.75
N PHE A 16 -1.51 -19.72 2.69
CA PHE A 16 -0.95 -18.51 3.22
C PHE A 16 0.33 -18.11 2.51
N TYR A 17 0.68 -16.83 2.62
CA TYR A 17 2.02 -16.34 2.34
C TYR A 17 2.53 -15.54 3.56
N THR A 18 3.85 -15.50 3.73
CA THR A 18 4.49 -14.80 4.86
C THR A 18 4.59 -13.30 4.61
N PHE A 19 4.90 -12.92 3.38
CA PHE A 19 5.00 -11.54 2.92
C PHE A 19 4.51 -11.44 1.48
N ASN A 20 4.02 -10.28 1.12
CA ASN A 20 3.81 -9.89 -0.27
C ASN A 20 4.53 -8.59 -0.59
N ALA A 21 4.72 -8.31 -1.88
CA ALA A 21 5.46 -7.14 -2.33
C ALA A 21 4.71 -5.81 -2.06
N GLU A 22 3.40 -5.86 -1.94
CA GLU A 22 2.56 -4.66 -1.83
C GLU A 22 2.39 -4.19 -0.38
N THR A 23 1.83 -5.02 0.49
CA THR A 23 1.53 -4.62 1.88
C THR A 23 2.62 -4.99 2.87
N ARG A 24 3.63 -5.75 2.44
CA ARG A 24 4.73 -6.27 3.27
C ARG A 24 4.26 -7.10 4.47
N LYS A 25 3.00 -7.54 4.45
CA LYS A 25 2.34 -8.32 5.52
C LYS A 25 1.95 -9.70 4.97
N GLY A 26 1.81 -10.68 5.87
CA GLY A 26 1.28 -12.00 5.54
C GLY A 26 -0.24 -12.01 5.41
N HIS A 27 -0.77 -13.04 4.76
CA HIS A 27 -2.21 -13.25 4.65
C HIS A 27 -2.54 -14.74 4.62
N VAL A 28 -3.77 -15.10 5.01
CA VAL A 28 -4.28 -16.46 5.01
C VAL A 28 -5.70 -16.51 4.43
N TRP A 29 -6.02 -17.57 3.70
CA TRP A 29 -7.37 -17.84 3.21
C TRP A 29 -7.67 -19.33 3.25
N ASN A 30 -8.95 -19.67 3.23
CA ASN A 30 -9.36 -21.08 3.29
C ASN A 30 -9.36 -21.71 1.92
N VAL A 31 -9.06 -23.01 1.86
CA VAL A 31 -9.22 -23.83 0.67
C VAL A 31 -9.99 -25.12 1.02
N VAL A 32 -10.83 -25.56 0.11
CA VAL A 32 -11.50 -26.86 0.17
C VAL A 32 -11.07 -27.71 -1.02
N ARG A 33 -10.71 -28.95 -0.77
CA ARG A 33 -10.40 -29.90 -1.84
C ARG A 33 -11.69 -30.50 -2.37
N ASP A 34 -11.95 -30.35 -3.67
CA ASP A 34 -13.11 -30.94 -4.32
C ASP A 34 -12.91 -32.43 -4.67
N VAL A 35 -13.95 -33.04 -5.20
CA VAL A 35 -13.93 -34.47 -5.59
C VAL A 35 -12.96 -34.81 -6.73
N THR A 36 -12.50 -33.83 -7.48
CA THR A 36 -11.47 -34.02 -8.53
C THR A 36 -10.05 -33.84 -7.98
N GLY A 37 -9.91 -33.46 -6.71
CA GLY A 37 -8.62 -33.20 -6.07
C GLY A 37 -8.12 -31.75 -6.18
N VAL A 38 -8.86 -30.89 -6.86
CA VAL A 38 -8.53 -29.46 -6.98
C VAL A 38 -8.87 -28.73 -5.69
N CYS A 39 -7.99 -27.84 -5.26
CA CYS A 39 -8.20 -26.99 -4.09
C CYS A 39 -8.83 -25.66 -4.51
N LEU A 40 -10.01 -25.38 -4.00
CA LEU A 40 -10.79 -24.20 -4.31
C LEU A 40 -10.70 -23.19 -3.17
N PRO A 41 -10.24 -21.94 -3.40
CA PRO A 41 -10.18 -20.92 -2.38
C PRO A 41 -11.56 -20.41 -2.02
N PHE A 42 -11.76 -20.09 -0.72
CA PHE A 42 -13.00 -19.48 -0.25
C PHE A 42 -12.76 -18.62 1.01
N THR A 43 -13.68 -17.68 1.26
CA THR A 43 -13.66 -16.82 2.45
C THR A 43 -15.07 -16.73 3.01
N PHE A 44 -15.27 -17.29 4.21
CA PHE A 44 -16.58 -17.22 4.86
C PHE A 44 -16.80 -15.85 5.53
N PRO A 45 -17.98 -15.26 5.39
CA PRO A 45 -19.12 -15.67 4.56
C PRO A 45 -19.09 -15.10 3.11
N SER A 46 -18.08 -14.30 2.78
CA SER A 46 -18.09 -13.40 1.61
C SER A 46 -17.82 -14.09 0.28
N ARG A 47 -17.14 -15.23 0.27
CA ARG A 47 -16.78 -15.91 -0.98
C ARG A 47 -16.98 -17.42 -0.87
N LYS A 48 -17.83 -17.98 -1.75
CA LYS A 48 -18.03 -19.42 -1.89
C LYS A 48 -16.89 -20.06 -2.69
N PRO A 49 -16.58 -21.38 -2.47
CA PRO A 49 -15.64 -22.10 -3.31
C PRO A 49 -16.24 -22.37 -4.70
N GLU A 50 -15.52 -21.96 -5.76
CA GLU A 50 -15.96 -22.11 -7.15
C GLU A 50 -14.82 -22.65 -8.00
N ARG A 51 -15.12 -23.59 -8.93
CA ARG A 51 -14.14 -24.09 -9.88
C ARG A 51 -13.77 -23.01 -10.89
N GLY A 52 -12.49 -22.96 -11.26
CA GLY A 52 -11.96 -21.94 -12.17
C GLY A 52 -11.84 -20.54 -11.55
N SER A 53 -12.22 -20.36 -10.25
CA SER A 53 -11.95 -19.13 -9.56
C SER A 53 -10.54 -19.16 -8.98
N PHE A 54 -9.79 -18.10 -9.23
CA PHE A 54 -8.52 -17.86 -8.55
C PHE A 54 -8.74 -17.03 -7.29
N TYR A 55 -7.85 -17.19 -6.32
CA TYR A 55 -7.81 -16.28 -5.20
C TYR A 55 -7.34 -14.91 -5.70
N ILE A 56 -8.28 -13.99 -5.86
CA ILE A 56 -8.00 -12.60 -6.18
C ILE A 56 -8.20 -11.82 -4.88
N ASP A 57 -7.12 -11.61 -4.17
CA ASP A 57 -7.00 -10.53 -3.22
C ASP A 57 -6.26 -9.40 -3.95
N SER A 58 -6.58 -8.14 -3.62
CA SER A 58 -5.78 -6.98 -4.06
C SER A 58 -4.31 -7.07 -3.64
N ARG A 59 -3.98 -8.03 -2.81
CA ARG A 59 -2.65 -8.36 -2.30
C ARG A 59 -2.07 -9.50 -3.09
N ARG A 60 -1.19 -9.24 -4.04
CA ARG A 60 -0.56 -10.29 -4.88
C ARG A 60 0.36 -11.19 -4.04
N PRO A 61 0.04 -12.47 -3.84
CA PRO A 61 0.96 -13.40 -3.22
C PRO A 61 2.16 -13.64 -4.16
N SER A 62 3.34 -13.91 -3.59
CA SER A 62 4.55 -14.19 -4.37
C SER A 62 4.91 -15.68 -4.35
N VAL A 63 4.71 -16.32 -3.20
CA VAL A 63 4.84 -17.75 -2.97
C VAL A 63 3.74 -18.18 -2.02
N VAL A 64 3.09 -19.30 -2.27
CA VAL A 64 1.97 -19.78 -1.46
C VAL A 64 2.32 -21.10 -0.79
N TYR A 65 2.04 -21.15 0.50
CA TYR A 65 2.15 -22.33 1.32
C TYR A 65 0.78 -22.78 1.83
N ARG A 66 0.62 -24.08 2.06
CA ARG A 66 -0.58 -24.66 2.67
C ARG A 66 -0.25 -25.20 4.04
N ARG A 67 -1.10 -24.87 5.02
CA ARG A 67 -1.04 -25.51 6.33
C ARG A 67 -1.58 -26.91 6.24
N CYS A 68 -0.74 -27.91 6.51
CA CYS A 68 -1.07 -29.32 6.55
C CYS A 68 -1.43 -29.74 7.97
N PHE A 69 -2.39 -30.67 8.13
CA PHE A 69 -2.76 -31.22 9.43
C PHE A 69 -1.94 -32.45 9.81
N GLY A 70 -1.25 -33.04 8.84
CA GLY A 70 -0.24 -34.09 9.03
C GLY A 70 1.17 -33.55 8.81
N ARG A 71 2.14 -34.15 9.52
CA ARG A 71 3.54 -33.84 9.32
C ARG A 71 3.99 -34.22 7.91
N GLN A 72 4.74 -33.33 7.26
CA GLN A 72 5.34 -33.57 5.96
C GLN A 72 6.70 -34.26 6.19
N TRP A 73 6.83 -35.51 5.75
CA TRP A 73 8.01 -36.35 6.01
C TRP A 73 9.06 -36.31 4.90
N ASP A 74 8.73 -35.70 3.77
CA ASP A 74 9.55 -35.54 2.57
C ASP A 74 10.58 -34.41 2.69
N MET A 75 10.63 -33.71 3.84
CA MET A 75 11.63 -32.69 4.07
C MET A 75 12.99 -33.32 4.36
N ASP A 76 14.01 -32.87 3.62
CA ASP A 76 15.40 -33.30 3.77
C ASP A 76 15.85 -33.13 5.22
N GLY A 77 16.33 -34.24 5.82
CA GLY A 77 16.79 -34.26 7.21
C GLY A 77 18.01 -33.37 7.46
N ASP A 78 18.88 -33.20 6.47
CA ASP A 78 20.03 -32.32 6.56
C ASP A 78 19.61 -30.85 6.51
N PHE A 79 18.63 -30.51 5.67
CA PHE A 79 18.01 -29.20 5.66
C PHE A 79 17.42 -28.85 7.02
N MET A 80 16.68 -29.77 7.62
CA MET A 80 16.03 -29.56 8.93
C MET A 80 17.03 -29.35 10.06
N ARG A 81 18.17 -30.05 10.05
CA ARG A 81 19.24 -29.93 11.07
C ARG A 81 20.16 -28.73 10.83
N ASN A 82 20.22 -28.21 9.61
CA ASN A 82 21.16 -27.16 9.24
C ASN A 82 20.81 -25.83 9.94
N ARG A 83 21.70 -25.36 10.83
CA ARG A 83 21.55 -24.09 11.56
C ARG A 83 21.58 -22.85 10.64
N SER A 84 22.16 -22.99 9.44
CA SER A 84 22.21 -21.93 8.43
C SER A 84 20.92 -21.86 7.58
N VAL A 85 19.86 -22.57 7.93
CA VAL A 85 18.55 -22.48 7.30
C VAL A 85 17.60 -21.73 8.23
N PRO A 86 16.87 -20.68 7.74
CA PRO A 86 15.91 -19.96 8.53
C PRO A 86 14.82 -20.86 9.10
N ALA A 87 14.44 -20.63 10.36
CA ALA A 87 13.40 -21.42 11.03
C ALA A 87 12.04 -21.39 10.29
N ALA A 88 11.73 -20.30 9.60
CA ALA A 88 10.50 -20.14 8.82
C ALA A 88 10.31 -21.23 7.74
N PHE A 89 11.42 -21.79 7.19
CA PHE A 89 11.36 -22.86 6.18
C PHE A 89 11.41 -24.26 6.77
N LYS A 90 11.46 -24.40 8.08
CA LYS A 90 11.53 -25.68 8.81
C LYS A 90 10.18 -26.12 9.40
N ASP A 91 9.10 -25.49 9.02
CA ASP A 91 7.76 -25.87 9.48
C ASP A 91 7.29 -27.14 8.77
N VAL A 92 7.40 -28.26 9.47
CA VAL A 92 6.99 -29.59 8.98
C VAL A 92 5.48 -29.73 8.74
N PHE A 93 4.69 -28.73 9.11
CA PHE A 93 3.25 -28.66 8.83
C PHE A 93 2.91 -27.66 7.73
N ALA A 94 3.89 -27.13 7.03
CA ALA A 94 3.70 -26.27 5.87
C ALA A 94 4.24 -26.94 4.61
N ARG A 95 3.51 -26.84 3.52
CA ARG A 95 3.90 -27.33 2.20
C ARG A 95 3.74 -26.21 1.18
N LYS A 96 4.72 -26.00 0.32
CA LYS A 96 4.61 -25.11 -0.82
C LYS A 96 3.56 -25.66 -1.80
N VAL A 97 2.64 -24.80 -2.20
CA VAL A 97 1.56 -25.11 -3.15
C VAL A 97 1.43 -24.03 -4.23
N SER A 98 2.53 -23.33 -4.50
CA SER A 98 2.58 -22.23 -5.47
C SER A 98 2.22 -22.70 -6.89
N ASP A 99 2.40 -23.99 -7.20
CA ASP A 99 1.95 -24.63 -8.45
C ASP A 99 0.43 -24.58 -8.67
N ASN A 100 -0.35 -24.35 -7.63
CA ASN A 100 -1.80 -24.13 -7.75
C ASN A 100 -2.14 -22.68 -8.13
N TYR A 101 -1.17 -21.77 -8.15
CA TYR A 101 -1.35 -20.34 -8.30
C TYR A 101 -0.50 -19.70 -9.41
N PHE A 102 0.71 -20.23 -9.65
CA PHE A 102 1.70 -19.66 -10.55
C PHE A 102 2.35 -20.74 -11.39
N ASP A 103 2.78 -20.39 -12.58
CA ASP A 103 3.46 -21.25 -13.56
C ASP A 103 4.87 -20.77 -13.94
N SER A 104 5.26 -19.56 -13.53
CA SER A 104 6.55 -18.99 -13.90
C SER A 104 7.69 -19.57 -13.05
N ASN A 105 8.82 -19.81 -13.68
CA ASN A 105 10.04 -20.30 -13.03
C ASN A 105 11.16 -19.28 -13.19
N LEU A 106 11.93 -19.09 -12.13
CA LEU A 106 13.07 -18.18 -12.07
C LEU A 106 14.35 -18.98 -11.90
N GLU A 107 15.21 -18.97 -12.88
CA GLU A 107 16.56 -19.55 -12.81
C GLU A 107 17.60 -18.43 -12.69
N LEU A 108 18.45 -18.49 -11.67
CA LEU A 108 19.48 -17.49 -11.41
C LEU A 108 20.88 -18.17 -11.34
N PRO A 109 21.92 -17.56 -11.94
CA PRO A 109 23.30 -18.02 -11.74
C PRO A 109 23.74 -17.75 -10.27
N VAL A 110 24.45 -18.69 -9.69
CA VAL A 110 25.03 -18.61 -8.32
C VAL A 110 26.46 -19.08 -8.40
N GLU A 111 27.32 -18.26 -9.00
CA GLU A 111 28.73 -18.61 -9.19
C GLU A 111 29.55 -18.31 -7.93
N GLY A 112 30.57 -19.14 -7.69
CA GLY A 112 31.58 -18.90 -6.66
C GLY A 112 31.12 -19.02 -5.20
N MET A 113 29.94 -19.59 -4.93
CA MET A 113 29.45 -19.76 -3.57
C MET A 113 29.43 -21.21 -3.17
N ASP A 114 30.18 -21.56 -2.14
CA ASP A 114 30.10 -22.85 -1.44
C ASP A 114 28.85 -22.84 -0.51
N ARG A 115 27.65 -22.88 -1.11
CA ARG A 115 26.39 -22.89 -0.36
C ARG A 115 25.42 -23.89 -0.95
N ASN A 116 24.82 -24.70 -0.08
CA ASN A 116 23.85 -25.68 -0.50
C ASN A 116 22.48 -25.06 -0.83
N TYR A 117 22.14 -23.94 -0.18
CA TYR A 117 20.82 -23.29 -0.33
C TYR A 117 20.94 -21.78 -0.48
N VAL A 118 20.08 -21.24 -1.34
CA VAL A 118 19.84 -19.80 -1.51
C VAL A 118 18.35 -19.51 -1.44
N TYR A 119 18.02 -18.25 -1.25
CA TYR A 119 16.65 -17.80 -1.00
C TYR A 119 16.28 -16.71 -2.00
N VAL A 120 15.06 -16.72 -2.51
CA VAL A 120 14.49 -15.56 -3.16
C VAL A 120 13.74 -14.74 -2.13
N GLY A 121 13.94 -13.43 -2.14
CA GLY A 121 13.40 -12.52 -1.13
C GLY A 121 12.59 -11.38 -1.70
N LEU A 122 11.72 -10.86 -0.84
CA LEU A 122 10.96 -9.62 -1.05
C LEU A 122 11.39 -8.55 -0.05
N PHE A 123 11.17 -7.30 -0.42
CA PHE A 123 11.34 -6.17 0.50
C PHE A 123 10.15 -6.09 1.47
N SER A 124 10.44 -6.21 2.75
CA SER A 124 9.45 -6.21 3.84
C SER A 124 9.64 -5.01 4.77
N ALA A 125 8.77 -4.83 5.75
CA ALA A 125 8.94 -3.84 6.82
C ALA A 125 10.26 -4.00 7.61
N TYR A 126 10.86 -5.18 7.53
CA TYR A 126 12.13 -5.52 8.21
C TYR A 126 13.30 -5.66 7.23
N GLY A 127 13.22 -5.02 6.05
CA GLY A 127 14.19 -5.18 4.96
C GLY A 127 13.93 -6.43 4.11
N TRP A 128 14.94 -6.87 3.39
CA TRP A 128 14.85 -8.04 2.51
C TRP A 128 14.68 -9.33 3.32
N ARG A 129 13.66 -10.11 2.99
CA ARG A 129 13.31 -11.38 3.65
C ARG A 129 13.06 -12.48 2.63
N GLY A 130 13.66 -13.65 2.89
CA GLY A 130 13.41 -14.84 2.07
C GLY A 130 11.96 -15.31 2.16
N ILE A 131 11.38 -15.61 1.00
CA ILE A 131 10.01 -16.12 0.86
C ILE A 131 9.98 -17.53 0.30
N ASP A 132 11.06 -17.95 -0.38
CA ASP A 132 11.24 -19.29 -0.91
C ASP A 132 12.73 -19.64 -0.88
N PHE A 133 13.04 -20.92 -1.02
CA PHE A 133 14.40 -21.42 -1.08
C PHE A 133 14.58 -22.50 -2.14
N THR A 134 15.80 -22.65 -2.62
CA THR A 134 16.17 -23.75 -3.50
C THR A 134 17.60 -24.20 -3.22
N LYS A 135 17.90 -25.45 -3.58
CA LYS A 135 19.26 -25.98 -3.58
C LYS A 135 20.01 -25.45 -4.79
N VAL A 136 21.28 -25.12 -4.59
CA VAL A 136 22.15 -24.75 -5.70
C VAL A 136 22.63 -26.02 -6.39
N GLU A 137 22.35 -26.14 -7.67
CA GLU A 137 22.74 -27.29 -8.50
C GLU A 137 23.50 -26.79 -9.74
N SER A 138 24.71 -27.29 -9.93
CA SER A 138 25.57 -26.89 -11.07
C SER A 138 25.75 -25.37 -11.24
N GLY A 139 25.88 -24.65 -10.12
CA GLY A 139 26.04 -23.18 -10.13
C GLY A 139 24.76 -22.38 -10.45
N LYS A 140 23.59 -23.02 -10.35
CA LYS A 140 22.30 -22.40 -10.63
C LYS A 140 21.30 -22.60 -9.48
N ALA A 141 20.43 -21.64 -9.30
CA ALA A 141 19.30 -21.67 -8.38
C ALA A 141 17.99 -21.59 -9.18
N LEU A 142 17.17 -22.63 -9.10
CA LEU A 142 15.89 -22.69 -9.80
C LEU A 142 14.74 -22.59 -8.79
N PHE A 143 14.02 -21.47 -8.82
CA PHE A 143 12.79 -21.24 -8.06
C PHE A 143 11.59 -21.52 -8.97
N ARG A 144 10.77 -22.49 -8.60
CA ARG A 144 9.60 -22.91 -9.39
C ARG A 144 8.34 -22.23 -8.90
N ASN A 145 7.44 -21.94 -9.84
CA ASN A 145 6.09 -21.44 -9.53
C ASN A 145 6.13 -20.18 -8.66
N LEU A 146 6.87 -19.16 -9.11
CA LEU A 146 6.90 -17.82 -8.54
C LEU A 146 5.88 -16.91 -9.23
N ALA A 147 5.35 -15.95 -8.50
CA ALA A 147 4.57 -14.90 -9.12
C ALA A 147 5.45 -14.01 -10.01
N SER A 148 4.93 -13.65 -11.16
CA SER A 148 5.53 -12.65 -12.05
C SER A 148 5.22 -11.22 -11.61
N ARG A 149 5.87 -10.24 -12.27
CA ARG A 149 5.63 -8.80 -12.10
C ARG A 149 5.88 -8.32 -10.67
N GLN A 150 6.99 -8.77 -10.10
CA GLN A 150 7.43 -8.40 -8.77
C GLN A 150 8.93 -8.14 -8.73
N VAL A 151 9.36 -7.35 -7.75
CA VAL A 151 10.79 -7.14 -7.48
C VAL A 151 11.28 -8.15 -6.46
N TYR A 152 12.25 -8.92 -6.87
CA TYR A 152 12.92 -9.93 -6.07
C TYR A 152 14.39 -9.59 -5.83
N ILE A 153 14.99 -10.27 -4.87
CA ILE A 153 16.43 -10.29 -4.67
C ILE A 153 16.86 -11.72 -4.32
N LEU A 154 18.04 -12.12 -4.77
CA LEU A 154 18.66 -13.36 -4.31
C LEU A 154 19.32 -13.12 -2.95
N LEU A 155 19.14 -14.05 -2.02
CA LEU A 155 19.62 -13.94 -0.65
C LEU A 155 20.41 -15.19 -0.24
N ALA A 156 21.45 -14.96 0.53
CA ALA A 156 22.08 -15.95 1.40
C ALA A 156 21.55 -15.81 2.82
N PHE A 157 21.66 -16.87 3.63
CA PHE A 157 21.37 -16.80 5.05
C PHE A 157 22.58 -17.31 5.84
N ALA A 158 23.09 -16.47 6.74
CA ALA A 158 24.23 -16.80 7.60
C ALA A 158 24.13 -16.02 8.91
N ASN A 159 24.51 -16.64 10.01
CA ASN A 159 24.52 -16.03 11.36
C ASN A 159 23.16 -15.42 11.75
N GLY A 160 22.06 -16.06 11.36
CA GLY A 160 20.72 -15.59 11.69
C GLY A 160 20.19 -14.45 10.81
N GLN A 161 20.92 -14.03 9.78
CA GLN A 161 20.58 -12.89 8.95
C GLN A 161 20.57 -13.22 7.45
N TYR A 162 19.66 -12.60 6.71
CA TYR A 162 19.70 -12.58 5.27
C TYR A 162 20.76 -11.61 4.77
N ARG A 163 21.48 -12.00 3.74
CA ARG A 163 22.47 -11.18 3.04
C ARG A 163 22.17 -11.18 1.54
N PRO A 164 22.02 -10.01 0.93
CA PRO A 164 21.82 -9.90 -0.51
C PRO A 164 22.96 -10.53 -1.30
N ILE A 165 22.59 -11.13 -2.44
CA ILE A 165 23.49 -11.63 -3.47
C ILE A 165 23.14 -10.87 -4.74
N GLY A 166 24.01 -9.96 -5.18
CA GLY A 166 23.76 -9.13 -6.35
C GLY A 166 22.71 -8.05 -6.11
N ASN A 167 22.12 -7.62 -7.21
CA ASN A 167 21.14 -6.54 -7.21
C ASN A 167 19.70 -7.06 -7.16
N PRO A 168 18.74 -6.27 -6.64
CA PRO A 168 17.33 -6.53 -6.85
C PRO A 168 16.99 -6.47 -8.33
N PHE A 169 15.97 -7.20 -8.73
CA PHE A 169 15.51 -7.24 -10.13
C PHE A 169 13.99 -7.36 -10.20
N TYR A 170 13.42 -6.78 -11.22
CA TYR A 170 12.05 -7.02 -11.60
C TYR A 170 11.97 -8.30 -12.42
N PHE A 171 11.05 -9.19 -12.07
CA PHE A 171 10.76 -10.44 -12.79
C PHE A 171 9.41 -10.33 -13.46
N ASP A 172 9.38 -10.31 -14.80
CA ASP A 172 8.15 -10.18 -15.58
C ASP A 172 7.38 -11.50 -15.77
N GLY A 173 7.98 -12.62 -15.36
CA GLY A 173 7.46 -13.99 -15.50
C GLY A 173 8.30 -14.85 -16.45
N LYS A 174 9.18 -14.22 -17.21
CA LYS A 174 10.11 -14.85 -18.14
C LYS A 174 11.53 -14.34 -17.97
N ASP A 175 11.70 -13.03 -18.03
CA ASP A 175 12.99 -12.35 -18.01
C ASP A 175 13.19 -11.57 -16.72
N ILE A 176 14.44 -11.30 -16.36
CA ILE A 176 14.83 -10.49 -15.21
C ILE A 176 15.37 -9.14 -15.68
N HIS A 177 14.95 -8.06 -15.03
CA HIS A 177 15.38 -6.70 -15.28
C HIS A 177 16.06 -6.16 -14.01
N PRO A 178 17.40 -6.22 -13.91
CA PRO A 178 18.12 -5.82 -12.70
C PRO A 178 18.10 -4.30 -12.50
N TYR A 179 17.96 -3.86 -11.27
CA TYR A 179 18.18 -2.49 -10.87
C TYR A 179 19.67 -2.27 -10.57
N VAL A 180 20.35 -1.53 -11.45
CA VAL A 180 21.77 -1.24 -11.33
C VAL A 180 21.96 0.27 -11.28
N ALA A 181 22.34 0.78 -10.11
CA ALA A 181 22.58 2.21 -9.93
C ALA A 181 23.83 2.67 -10.66
N ASP A 182 23.69 3.56 -11.63
CA ASP A 182 24.81 4.23 -12.31
C ASP A 182 25.07 5.59 -11.63
N THR A 183 25.98 5.61 -10.68
CA THR A 183 26.36 6.82 -9.94
C THR A 183 27.12 7.84 -10.77
N SER A 184 27.55 7.48 -11.99
CA SER A 184 28.16 8.42 -12.93
C SER A 184 27.13 9.27 -13.68
N LYS A 185 25.85 8.84 -13.66
CA LYS A 185 24.72 9.50 -14.30
C LYS A 185 23.62 9.72 -13.28
N CYS A 186 23.53 10.93 -12.77
CA CYS A 186 22.54 11.32 -11.79
C CYS A 186 21.55 12.33 -12.37
N TYR A 187 20.35 12.34 -11.79
CA TYR A 187 19.28 13.29 -12.14
C TYR A 187 18.60 13.83 -10.89
N SER A 188 17.76 14.85 -11.06
CA SER A 188 16.90 15.41 -10.02
C SER A 188 15.46 14.97 -10.23
N ALA A 189 14.74 14.76 -9.14
CA ALA A 189 13.32 14.43 -9.18
C ALA A 189 12.57 14.98 -7.97
N GLU A 190 11.26 15.17 -8.14
CA GLU A 190 10.33 15.48 -7.06
C GLU A 190 9.60 14.21 -6.65
N LEU A 191 9.57 13.93 -5.37
CA LEU A 191 8.90 12.76 -4.79
C LEU A 191 7.63 13.20 -4.07
N TYR A 192 6.53 12.55 -4.36
CA TYR A 192 5.21 12.92 -3.84
C TYR A 192 4.64 11.90 -2.87
N ARG A 193 5.12 10.66 -2.89
CA ARG A 193 4.56 9.55 -2.12
C ARG A 193 5.64 8.59 -1.63
N LYS A 194 5.36 7.94 -0.50
CA LYS A 194 6.17 6.83 0.04
C LYS A 194 5.57 5.45 -0.25
N TYR A 195 4.31 5.41 -0.74
CA TYR A 195 3.55 4.19 -1.00
C TYR A 195 2.63 4.39 -2.22
N PRO A 196 2.35 3.34 -3.03
CA PRO A 196 1.53 3.46 -4.23
C PRO A 196 0.08 3.84 -3.93
N LEU A 197 -0.52 4.58 -4.84
CA LEU A 197 -1.93 4.94 -4.76
C LEU A 197 -2.81 3.78 -5.24
N SER A 198 -3.41 3.04 -4.32
CA SER A 198 -4.28 1.92 -4.65
C SER A 198 -5.59 2.36 -5.32
N GLU A 199 -6.20 1.47 -6.13
CA GLU A 199 -7.51 1.71 -6.75
C GLU A 199 -8.60 2.03 -5.71
N ARG A 200 -8.57 1.37 -4.56
CA ARG A 200 -9.48 1.64 -3.45
C ARG A 200 -9.40 3.10 -2.98
N ILE A 201 -8.18 3.62 -2.83
CA ILE A 201 -7.98 5.01 -2.41
C ILE A 201 -8.40 5.98 -3.52
N ARG A 202 -8.13 5.68 -4.79
CA ARG A 202 -8.63 6.48 -5.93
C ARG A 202 -10.15 6.57 -5.91
N ASN A 203 -10.84 5.47 -5.59
CA ASN A 203 -12.31 5.45 -5.46
C ASN A 203 -12.78 6.34 -4.30
N TYR A 204 -12.09 6.32 -3.15
CA TYR A 204 -12.41 7.21 -2.03
C TYR A 204 -12.19 8.68 -2.38
N MET A 205 -11.07 9.02 -3.05
CA MET A 205 -10.84 10.39 -3.54
C MET A 205 -11.95 10.85 -4.49
N GLY A 206 -12.42 9.96 -5.37
CA GLY A 206 -13.52 10.21 -6.30
C GLY A 206 -14.88 10.36 -5.63
N GLY A 207 -15.04 9.93 -4.38
CA GLY A 207 -16.33 9.95 -3.66
C GLY A 207 -16.90 11.35 -3.45
N ILE A 208 -16.06 12.38 -3.44
CA ILE A 208 -16.51 13.79 -3.30
C ILE A 208 -16.65 14.52 -4.64
N LYS A 209 -16.39 13.87 -5.76
CA LYS A 209 -16.61 14.45 -7.09
C LYS A 209 -18.07 14.84 -7.31
N ASP A 210 -18.28 15.92 -8.05
CA ASP A 210 -19.58 16.55 -8.32
C ASP A 210 -20.29 17.10 -7.07
N GLY A 211 -19.64 17.05 -5.90
CA GLY A 211 -20.03 17.79 -4.72
C GLY A 211 -19.56 19.25 -4.77
N HIS A 212 -19.98 20.04 -3.80
CA HIS A 212 -19.60 21.45 -3.73
C HIS A 212 -19.43 21.95 -2.31
N PHE A 213 -18.65 23.00 -2.16
CA PHE A 213 -18.49 23.75 -0.93
C PHE A 213 -19.29 25.06 -1.03
N GLU A 214 -19.98 25.43 0.05
CA GLU A 214 -20.71 26.69 0.15
C GLU A 214 -20.65 27.26 1.58
N ALA A 215 -20.91 28.58 1.71
CA ALA A 215 -20.93 29.24 3.00
C ALA A 215 -22.20 30.09 3.14
N ALA A 216 -22.70 30.28 4.36
CA ALA A 216 -23.90 31.07 4.66
C ALA A 216 -23.78 31.79 6.01
N CYS A 217 -24.47 32.89 6.15
CA CYS A 217 -24.67 33.57 7.44
C CYS A 217 -25.73 32.86 8.32
N ASP A 218 -26.70 32.20 7.68
CA ASP A 218 -27.85 31.56 8.31
C ASP A 218 -27.69 30.03 8.32
N LYS A 219 -28.09 29.38 9.40
CA LYS A 219 -27.94 27.92 9.61
C LYS A 219 -28.78 27.08 8.62
N ASP A 220 -29.78 27.67 8.00
CA ASP A 220 -30.64 26.99 7.02
C ASP A 220 -30.12 27.07 5.57
N PHE A 221 -28.99 27.76 5.35
CA PHE A 221 -28.30 27.92 4.06
C PHE A 221 -29.21 28.47 2.93
N LYS A 222 -30.30 29.22 3.25
CA LYS A 222 -31.19 29.76 2.22
C LYS A 222 -30.52 30.74 1.27
N ASN A 223 -29.53 31.49 1.76
CA ASN A 223 -28.74 32.45 0.99
C ASN A 223 -27.27 32.05 0.94
N ALA A 224 -27.00 30.77 0.72
CA ALA A 224 -25.64 30.26 0.62
C ALA A 224 -24.91 30.79 -0.61
N GLU A 225 -23.67 31.16 -0.45
CA GLU A 225 -22.75 31.48 -1.54
C GLU A 225 -21.87 30.26 -1.85
N LEU A 226 -21.84 29.90 -3.15
CA LEU A 226 -21.00 28.82 -3.65
C LEU A 226 -19.53 29.22 -3.54
N LEU A 227 -18.73 28.37 -2.89
CA LEU A 227 -17.28 28.53 -2.80
C LEU A 227 -16.56 27.81 -3.93
N CYS A 228 -16.92 26.54 -4.17
CA CYS A 228 -16.27 25.71 -5.19
C CYS A 228 -17.12 24.46 -5.49
N THR A 229 -17.09 24.01 -6.74
CA THR A 229 -17.59 22.69 -7.14
C THR A 229 -16.41 21.77 -7.46
N VAL A 230 -16.41 20.56 -6.93
CA VAL A 230 -15.40 19.54 -7.16
C VAL A 230 -15.68 18.84 -8.49
N LYS A 231 -15.25 19.42 -9.60
CA LYS A 231 -15.57 18.94 -10.98
C LYS A 231 -14.87 17.62 -11.33
N ASP A 232 -13.65 17.42 -10.84
CA ASP A 232 -12.82 16.27 -11.13
C ASP A 232 -12.41 15.55 -9.83
N THR A 233 -11.89 14.34 -9.94
CA THR A 233 -11.30 13.66 -8.78
C THR A 233 -10.17 14.54 -8.21
N PRO A 234 -10.29 14.99 -6.94
CA PRO A 234 -9.30 15.88 -6.35
C PRO A 234 -7.95 15.20 -6.14
N GLY A 235 -6.90 16.00 -5.88
CA GLY A 235 -5.62 15.48 -5.40
C GLY A 235 -5.78 14.80 -4.04
N ILE A 236 -4.92 13.81 -3.76
CA ILE A 236 -4.96 13.05 -2.50
C ILE A 236 -4.53 13.87 -1.28
N ASN A 237 -3.76 14.91 -1.49
CA ASN A 237 -3.30 15.85 -0.47
C ASN A 237 -4.27 17.02 -0.33
N TYR A 238 -3.89 18.06 0.38
CA TYR A 238 -4.67 19.29 0.48
C TYR A 238 -4.89 19.93 -0.90
N ASN A 239 -6.15 20.15 -1.23
CA ASN A 239 -6.59 20.89 -2.41
C ASN A 239 -6.89 22.32 -1.99
N HIS A 240 -6.04 23.26 -2.40
CA HIS A 240 -6.16 24.66 -2.05
C HIS A 240 -7.02 25.41 -3.05
N VAL A 241 -8.04 26.12 -2.56
CA VAL A 241 -8.98 26.91 -3.35
C VAL A 241 -8.88 28.38 -2.92
N ILE A 242 -8.46 29.25 -3.84
CA ILE A 242 -8.48 30.69 -3.67
C ILE A 242 -9.78 31.21 -4.30
N LEU A 243 -10.58 31.95 -3.52
CA LEU A 243 -11.85 32.47 -4.00
C LEU A 243 -11.62 33.75 -4.83
N GLU A 244 -12.36 33.88 -5.92
CA GLU A 244 -12.32 35.11 -6.74
C GLU A 244 -12.75 36.35 -5.96
N LYS A 245 -13.66 36.16 -5.01
CA LYS A 245 -14.13 37.19 -4.08
C LYS A 245 -14.28 36.61 -2.69
N PRO A 246 -13.87 37.34 -1.65
CA PRO A 246 -14.12 36.92 -0.28
C PRO A 246 -15.60 36.72 0.00
N VAL A 247 -15.97 35.63 0.64
CA VAL A 247 -17.33 35.26 1.01
C VAL A 247 -17.53 35.45 2.50
N ARG A 248 -18.70 35.98 2.91
CA ARG A 248 -19.05 36.13 4.33
C ARG A 248 -19.98 35.02 4.76
N GLY A 249 -19.64 34.33 5.83
CA GLY A 249 -20.46 33.26 6.39
C GLY A 249 -20.16 32.98 7.84
N ARG A 250 -21.12 32.51 8.59
CA ARG A 250 -20.92 31.90 9.90
C ARG A 250 -20.74 30.40 9.77
N TYR A 251 -21.34 29.83 8.74
CA TYR A 251 -21.33 28.39 8.46
C TYR A 251 -20.69 28.15 7.12
N ALA A 252 -19.94 27.05 7.03
CA ALA A 252 -19.48 26.51 5.76
C ALA A 252 -19.76 25.00 5.73
N ARG A 253 -20.03 24.45 4.55
CA ARG A 253 -20.29 23.02 4.42
C ARG A 253 -19.78 22.45 3.10
N PHE A 254 -19.52 21.16 3.10
CA PHE A 254 -19.44 20.35 1.91
C PHE A 254 -20.79 19.65 1.69
N CYS A 255 -21.35 19.76 0.50
CA CYS A 255 -22.53 19.04 0.05
C CYS A 255 -22.10 17.99 -0.98
N SER A 256 -22.42 16.73 -0.76
CA SER A 256 -22.16 15.69 -1.75
C SER A 256 -23.12 15.80 -2.94
N SER A 257 -22.76 15.15 -4.05
CA SER A 257 -23.72 14.95 -5.17
C SER A 257 -24.91 14.09 -4.71
N ALA A 258 -25.98 14.05 -5.48
CA ALA A 258 -27.20 13.32 -5.13
C ALA A 258 -26.96 11.81 -4.87
N GLU A 259 -25.97 11.23 -5.54
CA GLU A 259 -25.62 9.81 -5.40
C GLU A 259 -24.32 9.60 -4.58
N GLY A 260 -23.56 10.68 -4.31
CA GLY A 260 -22.32 10.66 -3.54
C GLY A 260 -22.57 10.77 -2.03
N TYR A 261 -21.60 10.37 -1.26
CA TYR A 261 -21.60 10.53 0.20
C TYR A 261 -20.77 11.75 0.59
N ALA A 262 -21.14 12.42 1.69
CA ALA A 262 -20.26 13.43 2.26
C ALA A 262 -19.08 12.68 2.94
N GLU A 263 -17.99 12.48 2.20
CA GLU A 263 -16.81 11.71 2.61
C GLU A 263 -15.56 12.60 2.55
N VAL A 264 -15.33 13.38 3.61
CA VAL A 264 -14.27 14.39 3.69
C VAL A 264 -13.36 14.11 4.88
N ALA A 265 -12.04 14.18 4.65
CA ALA A 265 -11.06 14.08 5.73
C ALA A 265 -10.83 15.46 6.38
N GLU A 266 -10.52 16.50 5.59
CA GLU A 266 -10.20 17.80 6.13
C GLU A 266 -10.89 18.96 5.38
N MET A 267 -11.28 20.01 6.11
CA MET A 267 -11.78 21.30 5.58
C MET A 267 -11.26 22.43 6.47
N HIS A 268 -10.34 23.23 5.97
CA HIS A 268 -9.73 24.37 6.67
C HIS A 268 -10.02 25.66 5.91
N PHE A 269 -10.52 26.67 6.59
CA PHE A 269 -10.93 27.94 6.00
C PHE A 269 -10.02 29.05 6.50
N TYR A 270 -9.73 30.05 5.65
CA TYR A 270 -8.74 31.07 5.93
C TYR A 270 -9.25 32.45 5.53
N LYS A 271 -8.66 33.47 6.23
CA LYS A 271 -8.64 34.85 5.81
C LYS A 271 -7.16 35.25 5.64
N GLY A 272 -6.70 35.37 4.42
CA GLY A 272 -5.28 35.44 4.11
C GLY A 272 -4.55 34.16 4.56
N GLU A 273 -3.59 34.31 5.45
CA GLU A 273 -2.85 33.19 6.06
C GLU A 273 -3.45 32.76 7.43
N GLU A 274 -4.40 33.51 7.97
CA GLU A 274 -5.01 33.23 9.27
C GLU A 274 -6.12 32.17 9.12
N GLU A 275 -5.94 31.03 9.80
CA GLU A 275 -6.92 29.97 9.86
C GLU A 275 -8.13 30.38 10.72
N ILE A 276 -9.33 30.10 10.19
CA ILE A 276 -10.60 30.31 10.87
C ILE A 276 -11.05 29.00 11.48
N VAL A 277 -10.74 28.78 12.74
CA VAL A 277 -11.03 27.51 13.43
C VAL A 277 -12.53 27.41 13.76
N PRO A 278 -13.23 26.33 13.35
CA PRO A 278 -14.61 26.09 13.74
C PRO A 278 -14.75 25.84 15.24
N ILE A 279 -15.90 26.18 15.80
CA ILE A 279 -16.25 25.89 17.20
C ILE A 279 -17.21 24.71 17.34
N ASP A 280 -17.90 24.31 16.26
CA ASP A 280 -18.84 23.20 16.22
C ASP A 280 -18.97 22.64 14.80
N SER A 281 -19.51 21.42 14.69
CA SER A 281 -19.75 20.78 13.40
C SER A 281 -20.84 19.70 13.50
N TRP A 282 -21.54 19.47 12.40
CA TRP A 282 -22.56 18.40 12.28
C TRP A 282 -22.76 17.96 10.83
N GLY A 283 -23.30 16.75 10.66
CA GLY A 283 -23.88 16.31 9.38
C GLY A 283 -25.39 16.45 9.36
N ASP A 284 -25.99 16.64 8.20
CA ASP A 284 -27.46 16.62 8.01
C ASP A 284 -28.00 15.18 7.90
N ALA A 285 -27.13 14.20 7.82
CA ALA A 285 -27.40 12.78 7.96
C ALA A 285 -26.52 12.20 9.08
N PRO A 286 -26.93 11.08 9.72
CA PRO A 286 -26.08 10.41 10.68
C PRO A 286 -24.74 10.05 10.05
N ALA A 287 -23.66 10.17 10.81
CA ALA A 287 -22.35 9.66 10.40
C ALA A 287 -22.35 8.13 10.33
N THR A 288 -21.52 7.56 9.50
CA THR A 288 -21.21 6.14 9.54
C THR A 288 -20.51 5.80 10.87
N VAL A 289 -20.73 4.61 11.40
CA VAL A 289 -20.16 4.19 12.70
C VAL A 289 -18.63 4.35 12.70
N GLY A 290 -18.16 5.09 13.70
CA GLY A 290 -16.71 5.37 13.88
C GLY A 290 -16.22 6.63 13.16
N THR A 291 -17.10 7.42 12.54
CA THR A 291 -16.77 8.72 11.95
C THR A 291 -17.60 9.83 12.59
N PHE A 292 -17.05 11.05 12.68
CA PHE A 292 -17.68 12.19 13.36
C PHE A 292 -17.42 13.48 12.59
N ALA A 293 -18.37 14.44 12.67
CA ALA A 293 -18.28 15.69 11.91
C ALA A 293 -17.05 16.56 12.30
N HIS A 294 -16.62 16.53 13.57
CA HIS A 294 -15.45 17.31 14.02
C HIS A 294 -14.11 16.79 13.42
N GLN A 295 -14.09 15.60 12.85
CA GLN A 295 -12.91 15.04 12.20
C GLN A 295 -12.53 15.76 10.90
N VAL A 296 -13.40 16.61 10.36
CA VAL A 296 -13.09 17.36 9.14
C VAL A 296 -12.19 18.60 9.38
N TYR A 297 -11.73 18.84 10.60
CA TYR A 297 -10.79 19.91 10.95
C TYR A 297 -9.87 19.57 12.15
N ASP A 298 -9.59 18.28 12.33
CA ASP A 298 -8.75 17.82 13.47
C ASP A 298 -7.25 17.70 13.12
N ASN A 299 -6.86 18.01 11.88
CA ASN A 299 -5.51 17.89 11.35
C ASN A 299 -4.96 16.46 11.32
N GLU A 300 -5.85 15.47 11.29
CA GLU A 300 -5.51 14.05 11.18
C GLU A 300 -6.03 13.45 9.86
N PRO A 301 -5.23 13.41 8.80
CA PRO A 301 -5.65 12.99 7.47
C PRO A 301 -6.32 11.60 7.38
N LEU A 302 -6.04 10.71 8.35
CA LEU A 302 -6.66 9.37 8.37
C LEU A 302 -8.03 9.35 9.05
N SER A 303 -8.38 10.41 9.79
CA SER A 303 -9.74 10.59 10.27
C SER A 303 -10.60 11.26 9.19
N TYR A 304 -11.90 11.03 9.21
CA TYR A 304 -12.80 11.61 8.21
C TYR A 304 -14.25 11.51 8.65
N PHE A 305 -15.08 12.37 8.11
CA PHE A 305 -16.54 12.22 8.16
C PHE A 305 -17.02 11.47 6.94
N ILE A 306 -17.95 10.53 7.12
CA ILE A 306 -18.75 9.94 6.04
C ILE A 306 -20.21 9.84 6.44
N SER A 307 -21.10 10.40 5.65
CA SER A 307 -22.54 10.31 5.84
C SER A 307 -23.05 8.88 5.63
N SER A 308 -24.09 8.48 6.36
CA SER A 308 -24.71 7.15 6.22
C SER A 308 -25.61 7.01 4.98
N LYS A 309 -25.89 8.10 4.28
CA LYS A 309 -26.71 8.14 3.07
C LYS A 309 -26.14 9.14 2.05
N PRO A 310 -26.40 8.95 0.76
CA PRO A 310 -26.01 9.89 -0.29
C PRO A 310 -26.81 11.21 -0.21
N GLY A 311 -26.34 12.22 -0.94
CA GLY A 311 -26.96 13.54 -1.02
C GLY A 311 -26.93 14.32 0.30
N ALA A 312 -25.95 14.04 1.16
CA ALA A 312 -25.82 14.64 2.49
C ALA A 312 -24.72 15.72 2.54
N SER A 313 -24.70 16.47 3.63
CA SER A 313 -23.66 17.48 3.88
C SER A 313 -22.98 17.30 5.24
N VAL A 314 -21.79 17.89 5.36
CA VAL A 314 -21.10 18.13 6.63
C VAL A 314 -20.81 19.61 6.76
N THR A 315 -21.20 20.19 7.90
CA THR A 315 -21.19 21.63 8.19
C THR A 315 -20.27 21.93 9.36
N VAL A 316 -19.55 23.04 9.27
CA VAL A 316 -18.79 23.66 10.36
C VAL A 316 -19.41 25.00 10.75
N ASP A 317 -19.39 25.35 12.05
CA ASP A 317 -19.85 26.65 12.61
C ASP A 317 -18.64 27.42 13.16
N PHE A 318 -18.40 28.60 12.66
CA PHE A 318 -17.35 29.51 13.17
C PHE A 318 -17.78 30.33 14.40
N GLY A 319 -19.03 30.15 14.87
CA GLY A 319 -19.58 30.86 16.03
C GLY A 319 -19.97 32.33 15.76
N LYS A 320 -19.42 32.94 14.73
CA LYS A 320 -19.66 34.34 14.29
C LYS A 320 -19.53 34.40 12.76
N VAL A 321 -20.07 35.49 12.18
CA VAL A 321 -19.83 35.77 10.77
C VAL A 321 -18.37 36.13 10.56
N VAL A 322 -17.71 35.39 9.67
CA VAL A 322 -16.30 35.56 9.28
C VAL A 322 -16.22 35.92 7.79
N THR A 323 -15.05 36.30 7.33
CA THR A 323 -14.73 36.48 5.91
C THR A 323 -13.78 35.37 5.49
N ILE A 324 -14.16 34.61 4.48
CA ILE A 324 -13.38 33.53 3.90
C ILE A 324 -12.89 33.99 2.53
N ASP A 325 -11.59 33.97 2.29
CA ASP A 325 -11.01 34.30 0.98
C ASP A 325 -10.28 33.12 0.35
N ASN A 326 -9.98 32.10 1.13
CA ASN A 326 -9.46 30.82 0.63
C ASN A 326 -9.78 29.68 1.61
N PHE A 327 -9.69 28.45 1.11
CA PHE A 327 -9.86 27.26 1.95
C PHE A 327 -9.07 26.07 1.37
N MET A 328 -8.79 25.11 2.20
CA MET A 328 -8.22 23.83 1.81
C MET A 328 -9.16 22.70 2.19
N TYR A 329 -9.20 21.67 1.36
CA TYR A 329 -9.92 20.44 1.66
C TYR A 329 -9.11 19.22 1.27
N MET A 330 -9.38 18.10 1.93
CA MET A 330 -8.77 16.81 1.65
C MET A 330 -9.85 15.74 1.53
N PRO A 331 -9.87 14.95 0.43
CA PRO A 331 -10.73 13.78 0.35
C PRO A 331 -10.23 12.71 1.33
N ARG A 332 -11.04 11.70 1.60
CA ARG A 332 -10.57 10.49 2.27
C ARG A 332 -9.36 9.91 1.52
N ASN A 333 -8.33 9.55 2.26
CA ASN A 333 -7.00 9.22 1.73
C ASN A 333 -6.31 8.09 2.50
N ASP A 334 -5.00 7.92 2.32
CA ASP A 334 -4.17 6.91 2.96
C ASP A 334 -2.97 7.48 3.72
N ASP A 335 -2.84 8.80 3.81
CA ASP A 335 -1.72 9.54 4.44
C ASP A 335 -0.31 9.08 3.97
N ASN A 336 -0.22 8.57 2.74
CA ASN A 336 1.04 8.10 2.15
C ASN A 336 1.67 9.10 1.17
N PHE A 337 1.15 10.31 1.12
CA PHE A 337 1.74 11.45 0.41
C PHE A 337 2.84 12.10 1.26
N VAL A 338 3.68 12.93 0.64
CA VAL A 338 4.64 13.75 1.37
C VAL A 338 3.88 14.80 2.18
N ARG A 339 4.00 14.71 3.50
CA ARG A 339 3.33 15.57 4.47
C ARG A 339 4.28 16.69 4.92
N ILE A 340 3.82 17.94 4.84
CA ILE A 340 4.58 19.10 5.29
C ILE A 340 4.87 18.96 6.80
N GLY A 341 6.13 19.20 7.19
CA GLY A 341 6.59 19.05 8.57
C GLY A 341 7.16 17.69 8.93
N ASP A 342 6.97 16.67 8.09
CA ASP A 342 7.58 15.35 8.32
C ASP A 342 8.99 15.28 7.74
N CYS A 343 9.82 14.44 8.34
CA CYS A 343 11.23 14.24 7.96
C CYS A 343 11.37 12.94 7.18
N TYR A 344 11.89 13.03 5.97
CA TYR A 344 12.09 11.92 5.06
C TYR A 344 13.55 11.67 4.75
N GLU A 345 13.90 10.42 4.44
CA GLU A 345 15.22 10.03 3.96
C GLU A 345 15.05 9.18 2.69
N LEU A 346 15.70 9.61 1.61
CA LEU A 346 15.71 8.86 0.35
C LEU A 346 16.93 7.94 0.31
N PHE A 347 16.69 6.69 -0.04
CA PHE A 347 17.74 5.70 -0.26
C PHE A 347 17.70 5.17 -1.69
N TYR A 348 18.87 4.81 -2.21
CA TYR A 348 19.00 4.00 -3.42
C TYR A 348 19.72 2.69 -3.10
N TRP A 349 19.40 1.63 -3.85
CA TRP A 349 20.11 0.37 -3.75
C TRP A 349 21.39 0.41 -4.58
N GLY A 350 22.53 0.14 -3.94
CA GLY A 350 23.85 0.08 -4.59
C GLY A 350 24.84 -0.69 -3.72
N GLU A 351 25.77 -1.41 -4.34
CA GLU A 351 26.83 -2.18 -3.64
C GLU A 351 26.30 -3.15 -2.58
N GLY A 352 25.11 -3.73 -2.80
CA GLY A 352 24.50 -4.72 -1.91
C GLY A 352 23.84 -4.13 -0.66
N CYS A 353 23.65 -2.82 -0.58
CA CYS A 353 22.98 -2.15 0.53
C CYS A 353 22.17 -0.91 0.11
N TRP A 354 21.40 -0.37 1.04
CA TRP A 354 20.73 0.92 0.89
C TRP A 354 21.72 2.04 1.21
N ASN A 355 21.89 2.97 0.26
CA ASN A 355 22.75 4.14 0.38
C ASN A 355 21.87 5.40 0.48
N SER A 356 22.11 6.22 1.49
CA SER A 356 21.34 7.43 1.75
C SER A 356 21.70 8.56 0.78
N LEU A 357 20.67 9.22 0.24
CA LEU A 357 20.78 10.50 -0.48
C LEU A 357 20.45 11.70 0.43
N GLY A 358 20.38 11.46 1.74
CA GLY A 358 20.18 12.47 2.77
C GLY A 358 18.75 12.60 3.26
N LYS A 359 18.63 13.28 4.41
CA LYS A 359 17.36 13.59 5.05
C LYS A 359 16.87 14.96 4.65
N LYS A 360 15.55 15.10 4.50
CA LYS A 360 14.88 16.37 4.22
C LYS A 360 13.60 16.51 5.03
N MET A 361 13.40 17.69 5.60
CA MET A 361 12.11 18.12 6.13
C MET A 361 11.24 18.57 4.96
N ALA A 362 10.01 18.09 4.88
CA ALA A 362 9.09 18.52 3.83
C ALA A 362 8.52 19.92 4.15
N GLU A 363 8.87 20.88 3.31
CA GLU A 363 8.33 22.25 3.35
C GLU A 363 7.21 22.46 2.32
N LYS A 364 7.07 21.51 1.41
CA LYS A 364 6.08 21.46 0.33
C LYS A 364 5.44 20.06 0.28
N PRO A 365 4.32 19.88 -0.43
CA PRO A 365 3.70 18.58 -0.60
C PRO A 365 4.49 17.65 -1.55
N PHE A 366 5.78 17.89 -1.69
CA PHE A 366 6.75 17.07 -2.41
C PHE A 366 8.17 17.31 -1.88
N LEU A 367 9.06 16.37 -2.18
CA LEU A 367 10.47 16.43 -1.79
C LEU A 367 11.35 16.51 -3.04
N PRO A 368 12.07 17.61 -3.28
CA PRO A 368 13.06 17.65 -4.34
C PRO A 368 14.33 16.91 -3.90
N TYR A 369 14.80 15.95 -4.69
CA TYR A 369 16.07 15.28 -4.51
C TYR A 369 16.94 15.40 -5.76
N ASP A 370 18.21 15.69 -5.54
CA ASP A 370 19.26 15.73 -6.54
C ASP A 370 20.20 14.53 -6.35
N GLY A 371 20.97 14.21 -7.41
CA GLY A 371 21.97 13.16 -7.31
C GLY A 371 21.40 11.74 -7.27
N ILE A 372 20.17 11.53 -7.76
CA ILE A 372 19.56 10.20 -7.84
C ILE A 372 20.27 9.42 -8.96
N PRO A 373 20.91 8.26 -8.67
CA PRO A 373 21.58 7.48 -9.70
C PRO A 373 20.61 6.90 -10.73
N SER A 374 20.97 6.94 -11.99
CA SER A 374 20.18 6.34 -13.07
C SER A 374 20.05 4.83 -12.88
N GLY A 375 18.88 4.25 -13.16
CA GLY A 375 18.61 2.82 -13.05
C GLY A 375 18.50 2.28 -11.61
N ALA A 376 18.53 3.16 -10.60
CA ALA A 376 18.46 2.76 -9.21
C ALA A 376 17.07 2.32 -8.77
N LEU A 377 17.00 1.30 -7.92
CA LEU A 377 15.83 1.04 -7.07
C LEU A 377 15.90 1.97 -5.87
N LEU A 378 14.78 2.63 -5.58
CA LEU A 378 14.67 3.68 -4.57
C LEU A 378 13.75 3.26 -3.42
N TYR A 379 13.95 3.88 -2.26
CA TYR A 379 13.14 3.71 -1.07
C TYR A 379 13.06 5.04 -0.31
N LEU A 380 11.85 5.59 -0.17
CA LEU A 380 11.60 6.80 0.61
C LEU A 380 11.11 6.40 1.99
N HIS A 381 11.92 6.69 3.01
CA HIS A 381 11.61 6.44 4.42
C HIS A 381 11.12 7.71 5.09
N ASP A 382 9.97 7.63 5.73
CA ASP A 382 9.40 8.68 6.59
C ASP A 382 9.83 8.41 8.03
N SER A 383 10.79 9.19 8.51
CA SER A 383 11.33 9.05 9.88
C SER A 383 10.34 9.51 10.95
N THR A 384 9.26 10.22 10.58
CA THR A 384 8.25 10.77 11.50
C THR A 384 7.08 9.80 11.69
N ARG A 385 6.56 9.20 10.60
CA ARG A 385 5.33 8.38 10.59
C ARG A 385 5.43 7.17 9.66
N GLY A 386 6.61 6.57 9.52
CA GLY A 386 6.88 5.53 8.55
C GLY A 386 6.32 4.16 8.91
N GLU A 387 5.14 3.80 8.40
CA GLU A 387 4.61 2.46 8.47
C GLU A 387 4.37 1.83 7.09
N GLU A 388 3.71 2.56 6.18
CA GLU A 388 3.42 2.11 4.82
C GLU A 388 4.40 2.77 3.85
N GLU A 389 5.42 2.02 3.46
CA GLU A 389 6.50 2.46 2.57
C GLU A 389 6.82 1.34 1.59
N LEU A 390 7.04 1.67 0.32
CA LEU A 390 7.37 0.68 -0.71
C LEU A 390 8.51 1.16 -1.59
N ILE A 391 9.24 0.19 -2.12
CA ILE A 391 10.31 0.43 -3.10
C ILE A 391 9.71 0.85 -4.45
N PHE A 392 10.39 1.72 -5.14
CA PHE A 392 10.01 2.26 -6.44
C PHE A 392 11.23 2.57 -7.31
N HIS A 393 10.99 2.85 -8.56
CA HIS A 393 11.98 3.46 -9.46
C HIS A 393 11.38 4.70 -10.12
N MET A 394 12.20 5.48 -10.80
CA MET A 394 11.72 6.62 -11.57
C MET A 394 11.66 6.26 -13.04
N GLU A 395 10.54 6.57 -13.68
CA GLU A 395 10.32 6.44 -15.12
C GLU A 395 9.65 7.71 -15.63
N ASP A 396 10.23 8.34 -16.63
CA ASP A 396 9.73 9.60 -17.21
C ASP A 396 9.43 10.69 -16.17
N GLY A 397 10.28 10.80 -15.15
CA GLY A 397 10.14 11.77 -14.05
C GLY A 397 9.05 11.43 -13.02
N LYS A 398 8.45 10.24 -13.07
CA LYS A 398 7.41 9.79 -12.15
C LYS A 398 7.88 8.62 -11.28
N GLN A 399 7.38 8.56 -10.06
CA GLN A 399 7.55 7.41 -9.18
C GLN A 399 6.69 6.23 -9.69
N VAL A 400 7.34 5.12 -10.02
CA VAL A 400 6.69 3.85 -10.40
C VAL A 400 6.94 2.83 -9.30
N PHE A 401 5.92 2.53 -8.55
CA PHE A 401 5.97 1.49 -7.53
C PHE A 401 5.81 0.10 -8.17
N VAL A 402 6.41 -0.89 -7.55
CA VAL A 402 6.35 -2.28 -8.05
C VAL A 402 4.92 -2.79 -8.25
N SER A 403 3.98 -2.29 -7.45
CA SER A 403 2.55 -2.61 -7.60
C SER A 403 1.88 -1.95 -8.80
N ASP A 404 2.46 -0.87 -9.34
CA ASP A 404 1.89 -0.12 -10.47
C ASP A 404 2.30 -0.71 -11.83
N CYS A 405 3.24 -1.66 -11.85
CA CYS A 405 3.62 -2.42 -13.04
C CYS A 405 2.47 -3.36 -13.46
N LYS A 406 1.33 -2.79 -13.77
CA LYS A 406 0.18 -3.50 -14.36
C LYS A 406 0.24 -3.35 -15.87
N ASP A 407 0.12 -4.51 -16.55
CA ASP A 407 -0.11 -4.78 -17.99
C ASP A 407 0.59 -3.91 -19.02
#